data_ad7dddd1af69980dee7c1a47cf5de8c4
#
_entry.id   ad7dddd1af69980dee7c1a47cf5de8c4
#
_cell.length_a   1.000
_cell.length_b   1.000
_cell.length_c   1.000
_cell.angle_alpha   90.00
_cell.angle_beta   90.00
_cell.angle_gamma   90.00
#
_symmetry.space_group_name_H-M   'P 1'
#
loop_
_entity.id
_entity.type
_entity.pdbx_description
1 polymer ?
#
loop_
_entity_poly.entity_id
_entity_poly.type
_entity_poly.pdbx_seq_one_letter_code
_entity_poly.pdbx_strand_id
1 'polypeptide(L)'
;MNTGFLLSIYKSAPSLQLMLLYLAAFSVSQLAAANHEAIELNWDASNPSQINTSYCAGSYLPFTPKPFDQSIAKNKQPIYTNADTSESTQGTTRLEGNVELRQGNLAITSDTAVFDNNQSTIDIEGHVKFYRPNMIIESNDANFNMLDSQATLNKAQLALPDSELRATAQKIDYHADDTVTMNQGSLTFCPPGDNTWAIHSNNITLDPSTGFGEADHAILKIGSVPVFYLPWMSFPIDDQRRSGFLFPTLVQSSKAGLDVTTPYYLNLAPNYDALLTPRFTELRGTSLETNIRHLGQNSEQSLNTTWVLNDPLSNPNRWLLNYNLNTDLTNALSSSVNINRVSDNELLDDYSLSTSDETSLTSSAQVNYKGSSPILSSASISVITRQNLGSGIAAYDQLPHATLSGGMSLNQEQQLISA
;
A
#
# COMPACT_ATOMS: atom_id res chain seq x y z
N MET A 1 -33.23 55.79 38.90
CA MET A 1 -33.12 55.61 37.61
C MET A 1 -31.86 54.83 37.35
N ASN A 2 -31.92 53.56 37.62
CA ASN A 2 -30.72 52.66 37.62
C ASN A 2 -30.64 51.86 36.34
N THR A 3 -29.58 52.04 35.65
CA THR A 3 -29.16 51.20 34.54
C THR A 3 -28.23 50.12 35.07
N GLY A 4 -28.70 48.88 35.10
CA GLY A 4 -27.92 47.71 35.47
C GLY A 4 -27.13 47.19 34.26
N PHE A 5 -25.81 47.19 34.36
CA PHE A 5 -24.89 46.57 33.42
C PHE A 5 -24.71 45.10 33.79
N LEU A 6 -25.13 44.18 32.95
CA LEU A 6 -24.82 42.75 33.05
C LEU A 6 -23.53 42.44 32.24
N LEU A 7 -22.42 42.29 32.95
CA LEU A 7 -21.16 41.72 32.39
C LEU A 7 -21.33 40.19 32.31
N SER A 8 -21.40 39.69 31.09
CA SER A 8 -21.25 38.25 30.81
C SER A 8 -19.76 37.89 30.82
N ILE A 9 -19.34 37.17 31.85
CA ILE A 9 -17.98 36.62 31.95
C ILE A 9 -17.93 35.33 31.13
N TYR A 10 -17.30 35.42 29.95
CA TYR A 10 -16.95 34.24 29.18
C TYR A 10 -15.73 33.56 29.84
N LYS A 11 -15.97 32.49 30.58
CA LYS A 11 -14.89 31.61 31.08
C LYS A 11 -14.33 30.82 29.94
N SER A 12 -13.21 31.28 29.37
CA SER A 12 -12.38 30.47 28.47
C SER A 12 -11.71 29.34 29.26
N ALA A 13 -11.94 28.11 28.85
CA ALA A 13 -11.34 26.92 29.45
C ALA A 13 -9.80 26.92 29.25
N PRO A 14 -9.00 26.74 30.30
CA PRO A 14 -7.53 26.82 30.21
C PRO A 14 -6.88 25.59 29.56
N SER A 15 -7.66 24.59 29.14
CA SER A 15 -7.13 23.32 28.60
C SER A 15 -6.62 23.40 27.16
N LEU A 16 -7.13 24.32 26.35
CA LEU A 16 -6.76 24.41 24.93
C LEU A 16 -5.42 25.16 24.72
N GLN A 17 -5.15 26.16 25.55
CA GLN A 17 -3.87 26.89 25.49
C GLN A 17 -2.69 26.09 26.04
N LEU A 18 -2.91 25.22 27.03
CA LEU A 18 -1.87 24.31 27.52
C LEU A 18 -1.54 23.22 26.48
N MET A 19 -2.49 22.74 25.70
CA MET A 19 -2.25 21.74 24.65
C MET A 19 -1.45 22.30 23.46
N LEU A 20 -1.68 23.55 23.09
CA LEU A 20 -0.92 24.25 22.04
C LEU A 20 0.51 24.61 22.50
N LEU A 21 0.73 24.90 23.78
CA LEU A 21 2.08 25.12 24.35
C LEU A 21 2.87 23.82 24.48
N TYR A 22 2.22 22.68 24.74
CA TYR A 22 2.88 21.37 24.72
C TYR A 22 3.28 20.94 23.30
N LEU A 23 2.47 21.22 22.27
CA LEU A 23 2.81 20.96 20.86
C LEU A 23 3.96 21.84 20.33
N ALA A 24 4.08 23.07 20.82
CA ALA A 24 5.17 23.98 20.44
C ALA A 24 6.48 23.70 21.17
N ALA A 25 6.44 23.14 22.39
CA ALA A 25 7.65 22.78 23.15
C ALA A 25 8.25 21.44 22.69
N PHE A 26 7.47 20.58 22.01
CA PHE A 26 7.96 19.28 21.51
C PHE A 26 8.76 19.40 20.20
N SER A 27 8.70 20.53 19.51
CA SER A 27 9.40 20.72 18.23
C SER A 27 10.86 21.14 18.34
N VAL A 28 11.39 21.39 19.53
CA VAL A 28 12.77 21.91 19.74
C VAL A 28 13.71 20.90 20.40
N SER A 29 13.23 19.76 20.93
CA SER A 29 14.07 18.81 21.68
C SER A 29 14.40 17.50 20.94
N GLN A 30 14.06 17.34 19.66
CA GLN A 30 14.34 16.12 18.90
C GLN A 30 15.55 16.18 17.97
N LEU A 31 16.45 17.17 18.14
CA LEU A 31 17.69 17.28 17.34
C LEU A 31 18.92 16.65 17.99
N ALA A 32 18.76 15.89 19.07
CA ALA A 32 19.91 15.34 19.81
C ALA A 32 19.69 13.93 20.37
N ALA A 33 19.23 12.97 19.55
CA ALA A 33 19.33 11.54 19.89
C ALA A 33 19.12 10.65 18.64
N ALA A 34 19.98 10.76 17.65
CA ALA A 34 20.01 9.82 16.53
C ALA A 34 21.46 9.59 16.07
N ASN A 35 22.32 9.16 16.99
CA ASN A 35 23.55 8.47 16.66
C ASN A 35 23.43 7.01 17.14
N HIS A 36 22.41 6.30 16.68
CA HIS A 36 22.52 4.87 16.42
C HIS A 36 23.08 4.80 14.99
N GLU A 37 24.25 4.21 14.80
CA GLU A 37 24.71 3.79 13.49
C GLU A 37 23.56 3.03 12.86
N ALA A 38 22.93 3.66 11.85
CA ALA A 38 21.89 3.01 11.08
C ALA A 38 22.61 1.88 10.34
N ILE A 39 22.37 0.64 10.77
CA ILE A 39 22.81 -0.54 10.03
C ILE A 39 22.14 -0.41 8.68
N GLU A 40 22.95 -0.19 7.65
CA GLU A 40 22.47 -0.02 6.28
C GLU A 40 22.16 -1.40 5.71
N LEU A 41 20.92 -1.86 5.86
CA LEU A 41 20.38 -3.12 5.30
C LEU A 41 20.46 -3.15 3.74
N ASN A 42 21.64 -2.90 3.15
CA ASN A 42 21.85 -2.73 1.71
C ASN A 42 20.94 -1.64 1.09
N TRP A 43 20.68 -0.57 1.82
CA TRP A 43 19.88 0.55 1.31
C TRP A 43 20.70 1.41 0.34
N ASP A 44 20.13 1.71 -0.84
CA ASP A 44 20.67 2.67 -1.79
C ASP A 44 19.69 3.84 -1.97
N ALA A 45 20.04 4.98 -1.41
CA ALA A 45 19.23 6.20 -1.49
C ALA A 45 19.15 6.78 -2.93
N SER A 46 20.05 6.39 -3.84
CA SER A 46 20.08 6.87 -5.22
C SER A 46 19.22 6.03 -6.18
N ASN A 47 18.82 4.82 -5.75
CA ASN A 47 18.00 3.93 -6.55
C ASN A 47 16.52 4.31 -6.41
N PRO A 48 15.78 4.58 -7.51
CA PRO A 48 14.36 4.90 -7.41
C PRO A 48 13.59 3.70 -6.83
N SER A 49 12.72 3.99 -5.84
CA SER A 49 11.80 3.00 -5.28
C SER A 49 10.98 2.33 -6.39
N GLN A 50 10.86 1.01 -6.34
CA GLN A 50 9.99 0.25 -7.25
C GLN A 50 8.51 0.46 -6.92
N ILE A 51 8.21 0.78 -5.67
CA ILE A 51 6.89 1.19 -5.20
C ILE A 51 6.82 2.70 -5.37
N ASN A 52 6.09 3.16 -6.37
CA ASN A 52 5.97 4.57 -6.77
C ASN A 52 5.30 5.44 -5.68
N THR A 53 5.95 5.55 -4.53
CA THR A 53 5.54 6.42 -3.43
C THR A 53 6.42 7.67 -3.46
N SER A 54 5.83 8.79 -3.80
CA SER A 54 6.49 10.10 -3.91
C SER A 54 7.11 10.62 -2.58
N TYR A 55 7.12 9.81 -1.53
CA TYR A 55 7.56 10.18 -0.18
C TYR A 55 8.86 9.52 0.26
N CYS A 56 9.30 8.43 -0.39
CA CYS A 56 10.51 7.71 -0.03
C CYS A 56 11.44 7.61 -1.24
N ALA A 57 12.61 8.25 -1.20
CA ALA A 57 13.66 8.07 -2.19
C ALA A 57 14.58 6.93 -1.74
N GLY A 58 14.97 6.04 -2.67
CA GLY A 58 15.86 4.91 -2.42
C GLY A 58 15.14 3.57 -2.42
N SER A 59 15.91 2.48 -2.45
CA SER A 59 15.40 1.11 -2.35
C SER A 59 16.44 0.18 -1.72
N TYR A 60 15.99 -0.97 -1.18
CA TYR A 60 16.89 -2.03 -0.73
C TYR A 60 17.43 -2.80 -1.94
N LEU A 61 18.76 -2.97 -2.00
CA LEU A 61 19.38 -3.79 -3.04
C LEU A 61 19.19 -5.28 -2.71
N PRO A 62 18.58 -6.08 -3.61
CA PRO A 62 18.36 -7.49 -3.35
C PRO A 62 19.68 -8.25 -3.31
N PHE A 63 19.78 -9.27 -2.48
CA PHE A 63 20.89 -10.18 -2.47
C PHE A 63 20.79 -11.19 -3.64
N THR A 64 21.84 -11.27 -4.43
CA THR A 64 21.95 -12.26 -5.52
C THR A 64 22.84 -13.41 -5.05
N PRO A 65 22.29 -14.61 -4.78
CA PRO A 65 23.10 -15.75 -4.35
C PRO A 65 24.04 -16.21 -5.47
N LYS A 66 25.22 -16.72 -5.10
CA LYS A 66 26.10 -17.38 -6.07
C LYS A 66 25.44 -18.68 -6.58
N PRO A 67 25.73 -19.11 -7.81
CA PRO A 67 25.15 -20.33 -8.37
C PRO A 67 25.40 -21.56 -7.48
N PHE A 68 24.35 -22.37 -7.27
CA PHE A 68 24.38 -23.60 -6.50
C PHE A 68 23.50 -24.66 -7.18
N ASP A 69 23.72 -25.94 -6.85
CA ASP A 69 22.95 -27.05 -7.43
C ASP A 69 21.56 -27.14 -6.77
N GLN A 70 20.53 -26.69 -7.48
CA GLN A 70 19.14 -26.69 -7.04
C GLN A 70 18.50 -28.09 -6.95
N SER A 71 19.13 -29.12 -7.53
CA SER A 71 18.64 -30.49 -7.45
C SER A 71 18.86 -31.14 -6.08
N ILE A 72 19.76 -30.58 -5.28
CA ILE A 72 20.08 -31.05 -3.93
C ILE A 72 19.13 -30.38 -2.94
N ALA A 73 18.47 -31.16 -2.09
CA ALA A 73 17.59 -30.63 -1.03
C ALA A 73 18.34 -29.67 -0.10
N LYS A 74 17.68 -28.58 0.36
CA LYS A 74 18.27 -27.51 1.16
C LYS A 74 19.19 -28.01 2.30
N ASN A 75 18.69 -28.97 3.10
CA ASN A 75 19.40 -29.53 4.24
C ASN A 75 20.56 -30.49 3.90
N LYS A 76 20.71 -30.84 2.63
CA LYS A 76 21.81 -31.70 2.13
C LYS A 76 22.83 -30.94 1.30
N GLN A 77 22.64 -29.66 1.11
CA GLN A 77 23.58 -28.82 0.39
C GLN A 77 24.87 -28.63 1.21
N PRO A 78 26.05 -28.67 0.56
CA PRO A 78 27.30 -28.43 1.27
C PRO A 78 27.36 -27.02 1.83
N ILE A 79 27.95 -26.90 3.02
CA ILE A 79 28.27 -25.61 3.61
C ILE A 79 29.68 -25.22 3.15
N TYR A 80 29.78 -24.09 2.47
CA TYR A 80 31.05 -23.48 2.09
C TYR A 80 31.43 -22.43 3.11
N THR A 81 32.68 -22.45 3.59
CA THR A 81 33.18 -21.47 4.55
C THR A 81 34.40 -20.78 3.97
N ASN A 82 34.53 -19.47 4.25
CA ASN A 82 35.71 -18.68 3.95
C ASN A 82 36.00 -17.79 5.18
N ALA A 83 37.26 -17.64 5.55
CA ALA A 83 37.70 -16.77 6.65
C ALA A 83 39.20 -16.44 6.50
N ASP A 84 39.68 -15.42 7.17
CA ASP A 84 41.11 -15.07 7.16
C ASP A 84 41.93 -16.10 7.93
N THR A 85 41.40 -16.60 9.05
CA THR A 85 42.04 -17.62 9.90
C THR A 85 41.06 -18.70 10.33
N SER A 86 41.57 -19.92 10.54
CA SER A 86 40.77 -21.05 11.01
C SER A 86 41.61 -21.85 12.03
N GLU A 87 41.02 -22.09 13.21
CA GLU A 87 41.60 -22.97 14.25
C GLU A 87 40.59 -24.08 14.58
N SER A 88 41.09 -25.33 14.60
CA SER A 88 40.27 -26.49 14.92
C SER A 88 40.84 -27.24 16.08
N THR A 89 40.05 -27.45 17.16
CA THR A 89 40.36 -28.20 18.36
C THR A 89 39.23 -29.13 18.70
N GLN A 90 39.49 -30.38 19.06
CA GLN A 90 38.58 -31.43 19.55
C GLN A 90 37.08 -31.16 19.44
N GLY A 91 36.55 -31.12 18.20
CA GLY A 91 35.13 -30.97 17.95
C GLY A 91 34.61 -29.54 17.77
N THR A 92 35.49 -28.55 17.96
CA THR A 92 35.13 -27.14 17.72
C THR A 92 36.03 -26.53 16.64
N THR A 93 35.48 -25.78 15.71
CA THR A 93 36.22 -25.05 14.68
C THR A 93 35.89 -23.57 14.81
N ARG A 94 36.87 -22.72 15.04
CA ARG A 94 36.76 -21.27 15.10
C ARG A 94 37.29 -20.64 13.81
N LEU A 95 36.47 -19.77 13.21
CA LEU A 95 36.80 -18.97 12.04
C LEU A 95 36.86 -17.50 12.48
N GLU A 96 37.86 -16.76 12.02
CA GLU A 96 38.02 -15.33 12.36
C GLU A 96 38.42 -14.52 11.13
N GLY A 97 37.89 -13.30 11.05
CA GLY A 97 38.16 -12.32 10.01
C GLY A 97 37.41 -12.61 8.70
N ASN A 98 36.60 -11.67 8.28
CA ASN A 98 35.82 -11.74 7.01
C ASN A 98 35.12 -13.09 6.79
N VAL A 99 34.50 -13.63 7.83
CA VAL A 99 33.85 -14.95 7.77
C VAL A 99 32.68 -14.89 6.81
N GLU A 100 32.65 -15.81 5.87
CA GLU A 100 31.53 -16.04 4.94
C GLU A 100 31.10 -17.50 4.99
N LEU A 101 29.87 -17.77 5.34
CA LEU A 101 29.21 -19.07 5.33
C LEU A 101 28.15 -19.09 4.24
N ARG A 102 28.11 -20.16 3.44
CA ARG A 102 27.13 -20.33 2.36
C ARG A 102 26.57 -21.74 2.31
N GLN A 103 25.22 -21.82 2.19
CA GLN A 103 24.50 -23.06 1.96
C GLN A 103 23.33 -22.79 1.00
N GLY A 104 23.44 -23.26 -0.22
CA GLY A 104 22.42 -22.98 -1.24
C GLY A 104 22.25 -21.49 -1.50
N ASN A 105 21.02 -20.99 -1.28
CA ASN A 105 20.68 -19.59 -1.43
C ASN A 105 20.85 -18.76 -0.13
N LEU A 106 21.35 -19.38 0.93
CA LEU A 106 21.71 -18.70 2.18
C LEU A 106 23.17 -18.23 2.12
N ALA A 107 23.44 -17.02 2.53
CA ALA A 107 24.77 -16.54 2.86
C ALA A 107 24.73 -15.82 4.21
N ILE A 108 25.78 -16.04 5.01
CA ILE A 108 25.97 -15.35 6.30
C ILE A 108 27.37 -14.77 6.28
N THR A 109 27.51 -13.51 6.66
CA THR A 109 28.80 -12.87 6.88
C THR A 109 28.93 -12.40 8.33
N SER A 110 30.16 -12.44 8.89
CA SER A 110 30.41 -12.02 10.28
C SER A 110 31.91 -11.78 10.50
N ASP A 111 32.25 -11.28 11.69
CA ASP A 111 33.67 -11.15 12.11
C ASP A 111 34.21 -12.49 12.59
N THR A 112 33.39 -13.28 13.32
CA THR A 112 33.75 -14.57 13.87
C THR A 112 32.64 -15.60 13.77
N ALA A 113 32.97 -16.88 13.61
CA ALA A 113 32.04 -17.99 13.72
C ALA A 113 32.70 -19.17 14.41
N VAL A 114 31.97 -19.80 15.34
CA VAL A 114 32.43 -20.97 16.10
C VAL A 114 31.49 -22.13 15.86
N PHE A 115 31.97 -23.15 15.18
CA PHE A 115 31.26 -24.39 14.94
C PHE A 115 31.45 -25.35 16.11
N ASP A 116 30.40 -25.81 16.72
CA ASP A 116 30.41 -26.93 17.64
C ASP A 116 29.86 -28.19 16.91
N ASN A 117 30.76 -29.08 16.50
CA ASN A 117 30.38 -30.30 15.79
C ASN A 117 29.64 -31.31 16.68
N ASN A 118 29.76 -31.22 18.01
CA ASN A 118 29.07 -32.11 18.94
C ASN A 118 27.60 -31.72 19.11
N GLN A 119 27.31 -30.39 19.11
CA GLN A 119 25.97 -29.85 19.22
C GLN A 119 25.34 -29.52 17.87
N SER A 120 26.12 -29.56 16.80
CA SER A 120 25.70 -29.14 15.45
C SER A 120 25.19 -27.69 15.43
N THR A 121 25.86 -26.79 16.16
CA THR A 121 25.54 -25.38 16.25
C THR A 121 26.69 -24.51 15.75
N ILE A 122 26.34 -23.32 15.31
CA ILE A 122 27.30 -22.27 14.93
C ILE A 122 26.95 -21.02 15.72
N ASP A 123 27.85 -20.57 16.57
CA ASP A 123 27.77 -19.26 17.21
C ASP A 123 28.50 -18.24 16.35
N ILE A 124 27.83 -17.15 16.01
CA ILE A 124 28.24 -16.16 15.04
C ILE A 124 28.21 -14.80 15.73
N GLU A 125 29.33 -14.07 15.66
CA GLU A 125 29.46 -12.77 16.34
C GLU A 125 30.13 -11.72 15.44
N GLY A 126 29.75 -10.46 15.67
CA GLY A 126 30.28 -9.27 15.01
C GLY A 126 29.75 -9.06 13.60
N HIS A 127 29.08 -7.93 13.37
CA HIS A 127 28.55 -7.49 12.07
C HIS A 127 27.84 -8.59 11.28
N VAL A 128 27.02 -9.37 11.99
CA VAL A 128 26.33 -10.53 11.39
C VAL A 128 25.31 -10.03 10.35
N LYS A 129 25.47 -10.49 9.10
CA LYS A 129 24.50 -10.29 8.03
C LYS A 129 24.06 -11.64 7.50
N PHE A 130 22.77 -11.85 7.51
CA PHE A 130 22.09 -13.05 7.03
C PHE A 130 21.33 -12.69 5.74
N TYR A 131 21.65 -13.38 4.64
CA TYR A 131 21.11 -13.08 3.33
C TYR A 131 20.31 -14.24 2.76
N ARG A 132 19.13 -13.93 2.25
CA ARG A 132 18.28 -14.74 1.36
C ARG A 132 17.86 -13.89 0.15
N PRO A 133 17.32 -14.48 -0.92
CA PRO A 133 16.97 -13.72 -2.13
C PRO A 133 16.13 -12.48 -1.90
N ASN A 134 15.11 -12.54 -1.04
CA ASN A 134 14.25 -11.39 -0.66
C ASN A 134 14.26 -11.13 0.83
N MET A 135 15.40 -11.36 1.49
CA MET A 135 15.50 -11.10 2.94
C MET A 135 16.93 -10.79 3.33
N ILE A 136 17.10 -9.73 4.07
CA ILE A 136 18.36 -9.32 4.68
C ILE A 136 18.10 -9.14 6.17
N ILE A 137 18.88 -9.82 7.03
CA ILE A 137 18.83 -9.62 8.48
C ILE A 137 20.21 -9.22 8.96
N GLU A 138 20.29 -8.19 9.78
CA GLU A 138 21.52 -7.72 10.41
C GLU A 138 21.39 -7.80 11.92
N SER A 139 22.48 -8.23 12.59
CA SER A 139 22.52 -8.42 14.04
C SER A 139 23.97 -8.31 14.52
N ASN A 140 24.18 -8.21 15.82
CA ASN A 140 25.51 -8.31 16.40
C ASN A 140 25.90 -9.75 16.72
N ASP A 141 24.91 -10.62 16.98
CA ASP A 141 25.12 -12.02 17.31
C ASP A 141 23.99 -12.89 16.74
N ALA A 142 24.34 -14.11 16.37
CA ALA A 142 23.39 -15.12 15.92
C ALA A 142 23.84 -16.52 16.38
N ASN A 143 22.88 -17.40 16.64
CA ASN A 143 23.09 -18.83 16.81
C ASN A 143 22.35 -19.57 15.70
N PHE A 144 23.03 -20.44 14.98
CA PHE A 144 22.48 -21.26 13.90
C PHE A 144 22.56 -22.74 14.27
N ASN A 145 21.42 -23.42 14.26
CA ASN A 145 21.34 -24.87 14.40
C ASN A 145 21.36 -25.56 13.04
N MET A 146 22.41 -26.33 12.77
CA MET A 146 22.61 -26.98 11.47
C MET A 146 21.66 -28.16 11.24
N LEU A 147 21.18 -28.82 12.33
CA LEU A 147 20.26 -29.96 12.20
C LEU A 147 18.87 -29.51 11.78
N ASP A 148 18.37 -28.46 12.40
CA ASP A 148 17.04 -27.95 12.22
C ASP A 148 16.97 -26.82 11.19
N SER A 149 18.13 -26.35 10.69
CA SER A 149 18.24 -25.17 9.81
C SER A 149 17.53 -23.94 10.38
N GLN A 150 17.65 -23.71 11.68
CA GLN A 150 17.07 -22.60 12.42
C GLN A 150 18.15 -21.63 12.86
N ALA A 151 17.83 -20.34 12.85
CA ALA A 151 18.71 -19.31 13.38
C ALA A 151 17.95 -18.43 14.38
N THR A 152 18.67 -18.05 15.44
CA THR A 152 18.22 -17.03 16.40
C THR A 152 19.17 -15.85 16.33
N LEU A 153 18.64 -14.64 16.12
CA LEU A 153 19.40 -13.40 16.04
C LEU A 153 18.86 -12.43 17.10
N ASN A 154 19.73 -11.83 17.88
CA ASN A 154 19.34 -10.91 18.95
C ASN A 154 19.55 -9.45 18.51
N LYS A 155 18.61 -8.56 18.94
CA LYS A 155 18.61 -7.14 18.60
C LYS A 155 18.83 -6.90 17.11
N ALA A 156 18.04 -7.59 16.32
CA ALA A 156 18.22 -7.66 14.88
C ALA A 156 17.33 -6.67 14.12
N GLN A 157 17.80 -6.30 12.93
CA GLN A 157 17.03 -5.58 11.90
C GLN A 157 16.82 -6.50 10.70
N LEU A 158 15.67 -6.35 10.04
CA LEU A 158 15.30 -7.11 8.86
C LEU A 158 14.81 -6.16 7.77
N ALA A 159 15.19 -6.46 6.53
CA ALA A 159 14.58 -5.86 5.35
C ALA A 159 14.07 -6.92 4.40
N LEU A 160 12.91 -6.66 3.78
CA LEU A 160 12.37 -7.40 2.64
C LEU A 160 12.43 -6.47 1.41
N PRO A 161 13.43 -6.62 0.53
CA PRO A 161 13.65 -5.72 -0.61
C PRO A 161 12.44 -5.57 -1.54
N ASP A 162 11.76 -6.67 -1.89
CA ASP A 162 10.65 -6.65 -2.85
C ASP A 162 9.44 -5.85 -2.36
N SER A 163 9.22 -5.81 -1.04
CA SER A 163 8.11 -5.07 -0.44
C SER A 163 8.53 -3.75 0.22
N GLU A 164 9.84 -3.42 0.19
CA GLU A 164 10.44 -2.26 0.87
C GLU A 164 10.12 -2.21 2.39
N LEU A 165 9.81 -3.38 2.97
CA LEU A 165 9.49 -3.50 4.39
C LEU A 165 10.79 -3.56 5.19
N ARG A 166 10.86 -2.76 6.26
CA ARG A 166 11.89 -2.80 7.27
C ARG A 166 11.30 -3.14 8.63
N ALA A 167 11.96 -4.00 9.36
CA ALA A 167 11.57 -4.37 10.72
C ALA A 167 12.75 -4.36 11.67
N THR A 168 12.49 -4.15 12.96
CA THR A 168 13.45 -4.31 14.04
C THR A 168 12.84 -5.17 15.13
N ALA A 169 13.62 -6.01 15.80
CA ALA A 169 13.14 -6.84 16.89
C ALA A 169 14.22 -7.08 17.95
N GLN A 170 13.78 -7.36 19.18
CA GLN A 170 14.71 -7.80 20.23
C GLN A 170 15.26 -9.20 19.94
N LYS A 171 14.46 -10.03 19.29
CA LYS A 171 14.83 -11.38 18.88
C LYS A 171 14.13 -11.72 17.57
N ILE A 172 14.89 -12.27 16.63
CA ILE A 172 14.38 -12.86 15.38
C ILE A 172 14.73 -14.35 15.41
N ASP A 173 13.72 -15.19 15.25
CA ASP A 173 13.87 -16.62 15.04
C ASP A 173 13.54 -16.93 13.57
N TYR A 174 14.51 -17.42 12.83
CA TYR A 174 14.37 -17.90 11.46
C TYR A 174 14.20 -19.42 11.48
N HIS A 175 13.18 -19.92 10.79
CA HIS A 175 12.80 -21.34 10.76
C HIS A 175 13.14 -22.02 9.44
N ALA A 176 13.21 -23.35 9.44
CA ALA A 176 13.57 -24.18 8.28
C ALA A 176 12.64 -24.01 7.06
N ASP A 177 11.41 -23.63 7.28
CA ASP A 177 10.38 -23.35 6.27
C ASP A 177 10.43 -21.91 5.73
N ASP A 178 11.50 -21.19 6.02
CA ASP A 178 11.72 -19.76 5.73
C ASP A 178 10.79 -18.80 6.50
N THR A 179 9.99 -19.30 7.45
CA THR A 179 9.18 -18.47 8.35
C THR A 179 10.08 -17.68 9.30
N VAL A 180 9.75 -16.44 9.54
CA VAL A 180 10.47 -15.55 10.48
C VAL A 180 9.53 -15.11 11.58
N THR A 181 9.91 -15.37 12.84
CA THR A 181 9.18 -14.88 14.01
C THR A 181 9.99 -13.80 14.71
N MET A 182 9.39 -12.67 14.98
CA MET A 182 9.99 -11.53 15.64
C MET A 182 9.30 -11.25 16.96
N ASN A 183 10.08 -11.20 18.03
CA ASN A 183 9.59 -10.88 19.38
C ASN A 183 9.89 -9.41 19.70
N GLN A 184 8.90 -8.70 20.24
CA GLN A 184 8.98 -7.28 20.56
C GLN A 184 9.51 -6.48 19.36
N GLY A 185 8.79 -6.61 18.24
CA GLY A 185 9.19 -6.05 16.96
C GLY A 185 8.45 -4.77 16.61
N SER A 186 9.03 -4.06 15.65
CA SER A 186 8.37 -2.99 14.94
C SER A 186 8.63 -3.13 13.45
N LEU A 187 7.68 -2.72 12.64
CA LEU A 187 7.80 -2.70 11.17
C LEU A 187 7.36 -1.36 10.59
N THR A 188 7.96 -0.97 9.49
CA THR A 188 7.64 0.23 8.72
C THR A 188 8.07 0.04 7.26
N PHE A 189 7.48 0.83 6.35
CA PHE A 189 7.92 0.95 4.96
C PHE A 189 8.72 2.24 4.72
N CYS A 190 9.09 2.95 5.78
CA CYS A 190 9.94 4.14 5.68
C CYS A 190 11.43 3.75 5.47
N PRO A 191 12.24 4.63 4.81
CA PRO A 191 13.67 4.42 4.65
C PRO A 191 14.41 4.21 5.97
N PRO A 192 15.63 3.65 5.97
CA PRO A 192 16.47 3.58 7.15
C PRO A 192 16.65 4.97 7.78
N GLY A 193 16.51 5.02 9.11
CA GLY A 193 16.58 6.27 9.88
C GLY A 193 15.29 7.08 9.95
N ASP A 194 14.31 6.83 9.08
CA ASP A 194 12.99 7.46 9.15
C ASP A 194 12.03 6.56 9.93
N ASN A 195 11.51 7.07 11.04
CA ASN A 195 10.51 6.42 11.89
C ASN A 195 9.27 7.31 12.04
N THR A 196 8.89 8.03 10.97
CA THR A 196 7.69 8.87 10.95
C THR A 196 6.47 8.07 11.39
N TRP A 197 6.38 6.80 10.96
CA TRP A 197 5.39 5.87 11.48
C TRP A 197 5.96 4.45 11.59
N ALA A 198 5.45 3.68 12.52
CA ALA A 198 5.77 2.26 12.67
C ALA A 198 4.63 1.50 13.35
N ILE A 199 4.50 0.23 13.01
CA ILE A 199 3.64 -0.71 13.71
C ILE A 199 4.50 -1.48 14.70
N HIS A 200 4.16 -1.40 15.98
CA HIS A 200 4.80 -2.15 17.04
C HIS A 200 3.93 -3.34 17.45
N SER A 201 4.54 -4.48 17.70
CA SER A 201 3.84 -5.69 18.12
C SER A 201 4.71 -6.52 19.07
N ASN A 202 4.05 -7.33 19.91
CA ASN A 202 4.74 -8.28 20.76
C ASN A 202 5.30 -9.46 19.96
N ASN A 203 4.52 -9.94 18.97
CA ASN A 203 4.91 -11.01 18.06
C ASN A 203 4.54 -10.63 16.63
N ILE A 204 5.49 -10.75 15.73
CA ILE A 204 5.28 -10.61 14.29
C ILE A 204 5.78 -11.89 13.65
N THR A 205 4.97 -12.50 12.82
CA THR A 205 5.33 -13.68 12.02
C THR A 205 5.28 -13.32 10.54
N LEU A 206 6.35 -13.58 9.81
CA LEU A 206 6.42 -13.43 8.35
C LEU A 206 6.46 -14.82 7.74
N ASP A 207 5.51 -15.16 6.89
CA ASP A 207 5.42 -16.45 6.20
C ASP A 207 5.52 -16.24 4.68
N PRO A 208 6.71 -16.43 4.10
CA PRO A 208 6.91 -16.29 2.64
C PRO A 208 6.09 -17.29 1.82
N SER A 209 5.69 -18.45 2.38
CA SER A 209 4.92 -19.45 1.66
C SER A 209 3.48 -18.98 1.39
N THR A 210 2.91 -18.25 2.33
CA THR A 210 1.58 -17.62 2.19
C THR A 210 1.69 -16.21 1.61
N GLY A 211 2.85 -15.57 1.72
CA GLY A 211 3.11 -14.18 1.36
C GLY A 211 2.44 -13.18 2.30
N PHE A 212 2.13 -13.60 3.53
CA PHE A 212 1.58 -12.75 4.57
C PHE A 212 2.50 -12.63 5.78
N GLY A 213 2.47 -11.43 6.36
CA GLY A 213 2.88 -11.19 7.73
C GLY A 213 1.67 -11.08 8.64
N GLU A 214 1.81 -11.51 9.88
CA GLU A 214 0.82 -11.37 10.94
C GLU A 214 1.44 -10.69 12.15
N ALA A 215 0.68 -9.84 12.82
CA ALA A 215 1.11 -9.15 14.02
C ALA A 215 0.03 -9.20 15.10
N ASP A 216 0.43 -9.64 16.31
CA ASP A 216 -0.45 -9.71 17.47
C ASP A 216 -0.31 -8.44 18.31
N HIS A 217 -1.45 -7.89 18.78
CA HIS A 217 -1.47 -6.66 19.56
C HIS A 217 -0.73 -5.51 18.88
N ALA A 218 -1.03 -5.30 17.60
CA ALA A 218 -0.40 -4.29 16.77
C ALA A 218 -0.80 -2.87 17.19
N ILE A 219 0.19 -2.01 17.41
CA ILE A 219 0.01 -0.60 17.75
C ILE A 219 0.65 0.23 16.65
N LEU A 220 -0.16 0.96 15.88
CA LEU A 220 0.35 1.96 14.95
C LEU A 220 0.76 3.21 15.74
N LYS A 221 2.00 3.63 15.58
CA LYS A 221 2.53 4.89 16.11
C LYS A 221 2.90 5.84 14.98
N ILE A 222 2.65 7.13 15.20
CA ILE A 222 3.19 8.23 14.39
C ILE A 222 4.19 8.96 15.27
N GLY A 223 5.47 8.86 14.93
CA GLY A 223 6.54 9.19 15.86
C GLY A 223 6.45 8.37 17.15
N SER A 224 6.28 9.04 18.29
CA SER A 224 6.12 8.38 19.59
C SER A 224 4.64 8.19 20.01
N VAL A 225 3.68 8.74 19.26
CA VAL A 225 2.26 8.77 19.64
C VAL A 225 1.54 7.53 19.12
N PRO A 226 0.93 6.69 20.00
CA PRO A 226 0.07 5.60 19.56
C PRO A 226 -1.25 6.18 19.04
N VAL A 227 -1.59 5.86 17.79
CA VAL A 227 -2.80 6.39 17.13
C VAL A 227 -3.86 5.32 16.87
N PHE A 228 -3.44 4.04 16.79
CA PHE A 228 -4.36 2.96 16.49
C PHE A 228 -3.89 1.64 17.12
N TYR A 229 -4.84 0.79 17.56
CA TYR A 229 -4.57 -0.53 18.11
C TYR A 229 -5.43 -1.58 17.44
N LEU A 230 -4.81 -2.69 17.04
CA LEU A 230 -5.47 -3.89 16.53
C LEU A 230 -5.05 -5.10 17.39
N PRO A 231 -6.00 -5.91 17.88
CA PRO A 231 -5.66 -7.15 18.57
C PRO A 231 -4.87 -8.13 17.72
N TRP A 232 -5.15 -8.13 16.41
CA TRP A 232 -4.47 -8.89 15.38
C TRP A 232 -4.58 -8.16 14.04
N MET A 233 -3.54 -8.26 13.23
CA MET A 233 -3.54 -7.78 11.85
C MET A 233 -2.71 -8.69 10.96
N SER A 234 -3.07 -8.75 9.68
CA SER A 234 -2.31 -9.39 8.62
C SER A 234 -1.97 -8.38 7.53
N PHE A 235 -0.79 -8.49 6.94
CA PHE A 235 -0.30 -7.60 5.91
C PHE A 235 0.51 -8.39 4.86
N PRO A 236 0.50 -7.97 3.56
CA PRO A 236 1.30 -8.62 2.53
C PRO A 236 2.80 -8.34 2.75
N ILE A 237 3.63 -9.34 2.46
CA ILE A 237 5.09 -9.25 2.52
C ILE A 237 5.75 -9.48 1.14
N ASP A 238 4.94 -9.65 0.11
CA ASP A 238 5.34 -9.76 -1.29
C ASP A 238 4.58 -8.75 -2.17
N ASP A 239 4.92 -8.66 -3.45
CA ASP A 239 4.30 -7.77 -4.43
C ASP A 239 3.03 -8.35 -5.05
N GLN A 240 2.59 -9.54 -4.62
CA GLN A 240 1.40 -10.18 -5.18
C GLN A 240 0.13 -9.48 -4.68
N ARG A 241 -0.83 -9.35 -5.60
CA ARG A 241 -2.15 -8.81 -5.26
C ARG A 241 -2.89 -9.79 -4.35
N ARG A 242 -3.22 -9.36 -3.14
CA ARG A 242 -3.93 -10.18 -2.12
C ARG A 242 -5.09 -9.43 -1.53
N SER A 243 -6.13 -10.17 -1.12
CA SER A 243 -7.24 -9.59 -0.36
C SER A 243 -6.81 -9.26 1.06
N GLY A 244 -7.25 -8.11 1.57
CA GLY A 244 -6.93 -7.68 2.93
C GLY A 244 -7.37 -6.27 3.23
N PHE A 245 -7.25 -5.88 4.50
CA PHE A 245 -7.47 -4.51 4.93
C PHE A 245 -6.34 -3.62 4.44
N LEU A 246 -6.70 -2.45 3.93
CA LEU A 246 -5.77 -1.36 3.66
C LEU A 246 -5.71 -0.42 4.87
N PHE A 247 -4.71 0.47 4.88
CA PHE A 247 -4.57 1.41 5.97
C PHE A 247 -5.81 2.29 6.12
N PRO A 248 -6.35 2.42 7.34
CA PRO A 248 -7.45 3.33 7.59
C PRO A 248 -7.00 4.78 7.43
N THR A 249 -7.91 5.65 6.98
CA THR A 249 -7.67 7.08 6.95
C THR A 249 -8.51 7.76 8.02
N LEU A 250 -7.93 8.78 8.66
CA LEU A 250 -8.62 9.66 9.58
C LEU A 250 -8.50 11.09 9.08
N VAL A 251 -9.64 11.75 8.89
CA VAL A 251 -9.72 13.14 8.46
C VAL A 251 -10.66 13.89 9.39
N GLN A 252 -10.30 15.12 9.74
CA GLN A 252 -11.19 16.02 10.48
C GLN A 252 -11.66 17.12 9.54
N SER A 253 -12.98 17.29 9.40
CA SER A 253 -13.57 18.33 8.58
C SER A 253 -14.71 19.04 9.29
N SER A 254 -15.02 20.29 8.88
CA SER A 254 -16.17 21.02 9.41
C SER A 254 -17.52 20.47 8.93
N LYS A 255 -17.56 19.76 7.80
CA LYS A 255 -18.78 19.21 7.19
C LYS A 255 -19.16 17.84 7.73
N ALA A 256 -18.17 16.98 7.99
CA ALA A 256 -18.38 15.60 8.39
C ALA A 256 -17.96 15.31 9.84
N GLY A 257 -17.26 16.24 10.53
CA GLY A 257 -16.63 15.99 11.81
C GLY A 257 -15.42 15.07 11.66
N LEU A 258 -15.22 14.15 12.59
CA LEU A 258 -14.25 13.06 12.46
C LEU A 258 -14.75 12.09 11.39
N ASP A 259 -13.91 11.80 10.42
CA ASP A 259 -14.17 10.95 9.26
C ASP A 259 -13.15 9.82 9.24
N VAL A 260 -13.62 8.59 9.36
CA VAL A 260 -12.80 7.37 9.42
C VAL A 260 -13.20 6.43 8.30
N THR A 261 -12.24 6.04 7.47
CA THR A 261 -12.43 5.01 6.45
C THR A 261 -11.56 3.79 6.74
N THR A 262 -12.09 2.60 6.46
CA THR A 262 -11.35 1.34 6.64
C THR A 262 -11.51 0.48 5.40
N PRO A 263 -10.70 0.70 4.34
CA PRO A 263 -10.86 -0.02 3.09
C PRO A 263 -10.47 -1.50 3.22
N TYR A 264 -11.24 -2.37 2.56
CA TYR A 264 -10.95 -3.79 2.40
C TYR A 264 -10.85 -4.14 0.92
N TYR A 265 -9.68 -4.56 0.48
CA TYR A 265 -9.43 -4.96 -0.89
C TYR A 265 -9.76 -6.44 -1.10
N LEU A 266 -10.47 -6.75 -2.18
CA LEU A 266 -10.83 -8.09 -2.62
C LEU A 266 -10.12 -8.40 -3.95
N ASN A 267 -9.13 -9.26 -3.92
CA ASN A 267 -8.50 -9.84 -5.11
C ASN A 267 -9.31 -11.05 -5.56
N LEU A 268 -10.32 -10.85 -6.41
CA LEU A 268 -11.28 -11.89 -6.82
C LEU A 268 -10.71 -12.77 -7.93
N ALA A 269 -10.00 -12.16 -8.90
CA ALA A 269 -9.33 -12.84 -10.00
C ALA A 269 -8.21 -11.96 -10.56
N PRO A 270 -7.30 -12.47 -11.43
CA PRO A 270 -6.25 -11.65 -12.03
C PRO A 270 -6.75 -10.40 -12.75
N ASN A 271 -7.97 -10.46 -13.29
CA ASN A 271 -8.59 -9.39 -14.07
C ASN A 271 -9.86 -8.81 -13.42
N TYR A 272 -10.13 -9.13 -12.14
CA TYR A 272 -11.31 -8.69 -11.43
C TYR A 272 -11.01 -8.45 -9.96
N ASP A 273 -11.32 -7.26 -9.48
CA ASP A 273 -11.13 -6.90 -8.08
C ASP A 273 -12.25 -5.98 -7.57
N ALA A 274 -12.29 -5.84 -6.26
CA ALA A 274 -13.19 -4.89 -5.60
C ALA A 274 -12.51 -4.25 -4.38
N LEU A 275 -12.87 -3.01 -4.10
CA LEU A 275 -12.54 -2.29 -2.89
C LEU A 275 -13.84 -1.93 -2.17
N LEU A 276 -14.00 -2.43 -0.96
CA LEU A 276 -15.10 -2.09 -0.06
C LEU A 276 -14.57 -1.15 1.02
N THR A 277 -15.13 0.05 1.13
CA THR A 277 -14.67 1.06 2.08
C THR A 277 -15.82 1.47 2.99
N PRO A 278 -16.02 0.79 4.13
CA PRO A 278 -16.84 1.33 5.21
C PRO A 278 -16.27 2.68 5.66
N ARG A 279 -17.13 3.68 5.78
CA ARG A 279 -16.81 5.03 6.19
C ARG A 279 -17.73 5.45 7.31
N PHE A 280 -17.18 5.92 8.40
CA PHE A 280 -17.91 6.50 9.51
C PHE A 280 -17.59 7.99 9.59
N THR A 281 -18.61 8.81 9.66
CA THR A 281 -18.48 10.24 9.88
C THR A 281 -19.28 10.65 11.12
N GLU A 282 -18.67 11.46 11.98
CA GLU A 282 -19.25 11.87 13.26
C GLU A 282 -20.59 12.59 13.10
N LEU A 283 -20.70 13.49 12.11
CA LEU A 283 -21.88 14.34 11.91
C LEU A 283 -22.89 13.75 10.91
N ARG A 284 -22.47 12.86 9.99
CA ARG A 284 -23.30 12.40 8.89
C ARG A 284 -23.56 10.89 8.85
N GLY A 285 -23.11 10.15 9.92
CA GLY A 285 -23.37 8.73 10.07
C GLY A 285 -22.44 7.83 9.26
N THR A 286 -22.95 6.70 8.80
CA THR A 286 -22.15 5.65 8.13
C THR A 286 -22.48 5.53 6.66
N SER A 287 -21.47 5.25 5.86
CA SER A 287 -21.60 4.93 4.44
C SER A 287 -20.72 3.74 4.06
N LEU A 288 -21.07 3.10 2.94
CA LEU A 288 -20.28 2.09 2.28
C LEU A 288 -19.94 2.56 0.87
N GLU A 289 -18.66 2.73 0.62
CA GLU A 289 -18.16 2.97 -0.73
C GLU A 289 -17.70 1.64 -1.33
N THR A 290 -18.05 1.39 -2.58
CA THR A 290 -17.68 0.16 -3.30
C THR A 290 -17.10 0.54 -4.64
N ASN A 291 -15.89 0.06 -4.93
CA ASN A 291 -15.26 0.16 -6.24
C ASN A 291 -15.04 -1.26 -6.78
N ILE A 292 -15.61 -1.58 -7.93
CA ILE A 292 -15.45 -2.87 -8.59
C ILE A 292 -14.83 -2.61 -9.97
N ARG A 293 -13.77 -3.35 -10.32
CA ARG A 293 -13.10 -3.24 -11.61
C ARG A 293 -13.01 -4.60 -12.28
N HIS A 294 -13.25 -4.61 -13.57
CA HIS A 294 -13.10 -5.80 -14.40
C HIS A 294 -12.43 -5.46 -15.73
N LEU A 295 -11.39 -6.21 -16.07
CA LEU A 295 -10.66 -6.12 -17.33
C LEU A 295 -10.92 -7.40 -18.15
N GLY A 296 -11.73 -7.28 -19.20
CA GLY A 296 -11.93 -8.35 -20.20
C GLY A 296 -10.85 -8.29 -21.28
N GLN A 297 -10.89 -9.22 -22.24
CA GLN A 297 -9.95 -9.19 -23.37
C GLN A 297 -10.08 -7.92 -24.22
N ASN A 298 -11.30 -7.45 -24.43
CA ASN A 298 -11.60 -6.29 -25.25
C ASN A 298 -12.49 -5.28 -24.50
N SER A 299 -12.58 -5.36 -23.19
CA SER A 299 -13.44 -4.48 -22.39
C SER A 299 -12.80 -4.11 -21.06
N GLU A 300 -13.02 -2.88 -20.64
CA GLU A 300 -12.70 -2.38 -19.33
C GLU A 300 -13.96 -1.83 -18.68
N GLN A 301 -14.21 -2.25 -17.43
CA GLN A 301 -15.40 -1.87 -16.69
C GLN A 301 -15.04 -1.42 -15.28
N SER A 302 -15.70 -0.39 -14.80
CA SER A 302 -15.61 0.02 -13.40
C SER A 302 -16.97 0.46 -12.88
N LEU A 303 -17.28 0.06 -11.66
CA LEU A 303 -18.47 0.45 -10.93
C LEU A 303 -18.05 1.06 -9.60
N ASN A 304 -18.40 2.32 -9.38
CA ASN A 304 -18.23 3.00 -8.10
C ASN A 304 -19.62 3.32 -7.55
N THR A 305 -19.86 2.91 -6.32
CA THR A 305 -21.10 3.25 -5.60
C THR A 305 -20.76 3.76 -4.21
N THR A 306 -21.53 4.72 -3.74
CA THR A 306 -21.55 5.14 -2.33
C THR A 306 -22.97 5.03 -1.83
N TRP A 307 -23.17 4.31 -0.73
CA TRP A 307 -24.45 4.16 -0.04
C TRP A 307 -24.33 4.77 1.35
N VAL A 308 -25.11 5.80 1.61
CA VAL A 308 -25.22 6.41 2.94
C VAL A 308 -26.41 5.79 3.64
N LEU A 309 -26.17 5.09 4.73
CA LEU A 309 -27.22 4.31 5.42
C LEU A 309 -28.08 5.15 6.33
N ASN A 310 -27.53 6.22 6.91
CA ASN A 310 -28.26 7.10 7.81
C ASN A 310 -27.52 8.44 7.93
N ASP A 311 -27.98 9.46 7.24
CA ASP A 311 -27.45 10.83 7.36
C ASP A 311 -28.42 11.65 8.27
N PRO A 312 -28.05 11.95 9.52
CA PRO A 312 -28.93 12.69 10.44
C PRO A 312 -29.14 14.17 10.04
N LEU A 313 -28.32 14.70 9.15
CA LEU A 313 -28.41 16.10 8.69
C LEU A 313 -29.14 16.24 7.35
N SER A 314 -29.50 15.11 6.71
CA SER A 314 -30.16 15.10 5.39
C SER A 314 -31.11 13.91 5.26
N ASN A 315 -31.39 13.47 4.03
CA ASN A 315 -32.24 12.30 3.78
C ASN A 315 -31.56 10.99 4.26
N PRO A 316 -32.31 10.05 4.83
CA PRO A 316 -31.73 8.84 5.43
C PRO A 316 -31.08 7.89 4.42
N ASN A 317 -31.47 7.91 3.15
CA ASN A 317 -30.96 6.99 2.12
C ASN A 317 -30.42 7.81 0.94
N ARG A 318 -29.12 8.01 0.94
CA ARG A 318 -28.44 8.76 -0.13
C ARG A 318 -27.49 7.80 -0.86
N TRP A 319 -27.33 8.00 -2.14
CA TRP A 319 -26.46 7.16 -2.94
C TRP A 319 -25.83 7.89 -4.11
N LEU A 320 -24.66 7.38 -4.51
CA LEU A 320 -23.93 7.75 -5.72
C LEU A 320 -23.70 6.49 -6.54
N LEU A 321 -23.81 6.61 -7.86
CA LEU A 321 -23.51 5.58 -8.84
C LEU A 321 -22.67 6.17 -9.96
N ASN A 322 -21.47 5.61 -10.17
CA ASN A 322 -20.65 5.84 -11.35
C ASN A 322 -20.36 4.48 -12.00
N TYR A 323 -20.76 4.29 -13.23
CA TYR A 323 -20.44 3.10 -14.02
C TYR A 323 -19.77 3.51 -15.32
N ASN A 324 -18.63 2.90 -15.61
CA ASN A 324 -17.90 3.07 -16.85
C ASN A 324 -17.71 1.73 -17.53
N LEU A 325 -17.99 1.68 -18.84
CA LEU A 325 -17.70 0.57 -19.71
C LEU A 325 -17.07 1.12 -20.99
N ASN A 326 -15.90 0.58 -21.34
CA ASN A 326 -15.31 0.73 -22.68
C ASN A 326 -15.09 -0.66 -23.26
N THR A 327 -15.51 -0.87 -24.50
CA THR A 327 -15.37 -2.18 -25.15
C THR A 327 -15.15 -2.05 -26.66
N ASP A 328 -14.20 -2.81 -27.16
CA ASP A 328 -13.97 -3.02 -28.58
C ASP A 328 -14.73 -4.27 -29.02
N LEU A 329 -15.94 -4.09 -29.60
CA LEU A 329 -16.77 -5.19 -30.08
C LEU A 329 -16.14 -5.91 -31.26
N THR A 330 -15.49 -5.14 -32.13
CA THR A 330 -14.68 -5.61 -33.28
C THR A 330 -13.57 -4.60 -33.55
N ASN A 331 -12.63 -4.90 -34.45
CA ASN A 331 -11.60 -3.95 -34.90
C ASN A 331 -12.17 -2.63 -35.48
N ALA A 332 -13.45 -2.64 -35.89
CA ALA A 332 -14.11 -1.49 -36.48
C ALA A 332 -15.23 -0.90 -35.61
N LEU A 333 -15.67 -1.60 -34.56
CA LEU A 333 -16.79 -1.20 -33.73
C LEU A 333 -16.42 -1.16 -32.27
N SER A 334 -16.57 0.00 -31.65
CA SER A 334 -16.38 0.21 -30.22
C SER A 334 -17.64 0.75 -29.56
N SER A 335 -17.78 0.50 -28.27
CA SER A 335 -18.88 1.04 -27.46
C SER A 335 -18.34 1.58 -26.14
N SER A 336 -18.92 2.69 -25.69
CA SER A 336 -18.66 3.25 -24.38
C SER A 336 -19.97 3.60 -23.67
N VAL A 337 -20.03 3.30 -22.37
CA VAL A 337 -21.14 3.67 -21.49
C VAL A 337 -20.55 4.34 -20.25
N ASN A 338 -21.07 5.51 -19.92
CA ASN A 338 -20.73 6.24 -18.71
C ASN A 338 -22.03 6.64 -18.03
N ILE A 339 -22.26 6.17 -16.82
CA ILE A 339 -23.44 6.49 -16.03
C ILE A 339 -22.98 7.19 -14.75
N ASN A 340 -23.42 8.45 -14.57
CA ASN A 340 -23.14 9.22 -13.36
C ASN A 340 -24.49 9.69 -12.79
N ARG A 341 -24.81 9.24 -11.59
CA ARG A 341 -26.08 9.56 -10.92
C ARG A 341 -25.88 9.70 -9.42
N VAL A 342 -26.63 10.61 -8.82
CA VAL A 342 -26.73 10.79 -7.37
C VAL A 342 -28.19 10.87 -6.96
N SER A 343 -28.45 10.53 -5.70
CA SER A 343 -29.78 10.62 -5.11
C SER A 343 -30.29 12.05 -4.98
N ASP A 344 -29.38 12.97 -4.66
CA ASP A 344 -29.66 14.38 -4.38
C ASP A 344 -28.47 15.28 -4.74
N ASN A 345 -28.72 16.57 -4.84
CA ASN A 345 -27.76 17.55 -5.32
C ASN A 345 -26.64 17.88 -4.33
N GLU A 346 -26.80 17.58 -3.05
CA GLU A 346 -25.90 17.99 -1.98
C GLU A 346 -24.91 16.90 -1.58
N LEU A 347 -25.16 15.64 -2.01
CA LEU A 347 -24.36 14.49 -1.62
C LEU A 347 -22.86 14.66 -1.92
N LEU A 348 -22.54 15.15 -3.11
CA LEU A 348 -21.15 15.30 -3.55
C LEU A 348 -20.38 16.29 -2.68
N ASP A 349 -21.01 17.41 -2.32
CA ASP A 349 -20.42 18.44 -1.49
C ASP A 349 -20.34 18.01 -0.03
N ASP A 350 -21.39 17.39 0.48
CA ASP A 350 -21.51 16.95 1.87
C ASP A 350 -20.45 15.90 2.26
N TYR A 351 -20.12 15.01 1.37
CA TYR A 351 -19.15 13.94 1.57
C TYR A 351 -17.80 14.19 0.88
N SER A 352 -17.63 15.39 0.28
CA SER A 352 -16.42 15.78 -0.45
C SER A 352 -16.00 14.75 -1.52
N LEU A 353 -16.99 14.23 -2.24
CA LEU A 353 -16.80 13.23 -3.30
C LEU A 353 -16.47 13.85 -4.66
N SER A 354 -16.55 15.17 -4.78
CA SER A 354 -16.15 15.92 -5.97
C SER A 354 -15.10 16.96 -5.61
N THR A 355 -14.18 17.20 -6.53
CA THR A 355 -13.11 18.21 -6.39
C THR A 355 -13.42 19.53 -7.09
N SER A 356 -14.55 19.63 -7.79
CA SER A 356 -14.96 20.79 -8.59
C SER A 356 -16.41 21.16 -8.32
N ASP A 357 -16.75 22.44 -8.55
CA ASP A 357 -18.10 22.97 -8.54
C ASP A 357 -18.93 22.40 -9.72
N GLU A 358 -19.14 21.09 -9.74
CA GLU A 358 -19.92 20.44 -10.79
C GLU A 358 -21.38 20.87 -10.70
N THR A 359 -21.87 21.53 -11.72
CA THR A 359 -23.27 21.95 -11.81
C THR A 359 -24.19 20.88 -12.40
N SER A 360 -23.62 19.85 -13.03
CA SER A 360 -24.38 18.73 -13.60
C SER A 360 -23.55 17.47 -13.75
N LEU A 361 -24.18 16.32 -13.57
CA LEU A 361 -23.61 15.00 -13.88
C LEU A 361 -24.09 14.54 -15.26
N THR A 362 -23.13 14.15 -16.11
CA THR A 362 -23.42 13.65 -17.45
C THR A 362 -23.36 12.13 -17.47
N SER A 363 -24.43 11.51 -18.03
CA SER A 363 -24.43 10.09 -18.38
C SER A 363 -24.52 9.97 -19.90
N SER A 364 -23.74 9.05 -20.48
CA SER A 364 -23.69 8.84 -21.93
C SER A 364 -23.58 7.37 -22.29
N ALA A 365 -24.16 7.01 -23.43
CA ALA A 365 -23.92 5.74 -24.09
C ALA A 365 -23.62 6.03 -25.56
N GLN A 366 -22.55 5.44 -26.10
CA GLN A 366 -22.09 5.70 -27.44
C GLN A 366 -21.61 4.40 -28.11
N VAL A 367 -21.94 4.25 -29.40
CA VAL A 367 -21.37 3.24 -30.28
C VAL A 367 -20.68 3.93 -31.43
N ASN A 368 -19.45 3.57 -31.71
CA ASN A 368 -18.61 4.14 -32.75
C ASN A 368 -18.22 3.06 -33.75
N TYR A 369 -18.39 3.35 -35.03
CA TYR A 369 -17.88 2.56 -36.13
C TYR A 369 -16.75 3.31 -36.83
N LYS A 370 -15.62 2.64 -37.06
CA LYS A 370 -14.50 3.13 -37.86
C LYS A 370 -14.32 2.23 -39.07
N GLY A 371 -14.75 2.71 -40.21
CA GLY A 371 -14.69 1.98 -41.48
C GLY A 371 -13.37 2.17 -42.21
N SER A 372 -13.02 1.22 -43.07
CA SER A 372 -11.91 1.31 -44.02
C SER A 372 -12.33 1.86 -45.39
N SER A 373 -13.64 2.02 -45.62
CA SER A 373 -14.18 2.53 -46.89
C SER A 373 -14.13 4.07 -46.93
N PRO A 374 -13.66 4.67 -48.00
CA PRO A 374 -13.69 6.13 -48.13
C PRO A 374 -15.14 6.66 -48.17
N ILE A 375 -16.14 5.90 -48.61
CA ILE A 375 -17.55 6.33 -48.67
C ILE A 375 -18.14 6.45 -47.25
N LEU A 376 -17.78 5.54 -46.34
CA LEU A 376 -18.17 5.57 -44.95
C LEU A 376 -16.92 5.33 -44.10
N SER A 377 -16.25 6.40 -43.71
CA SER A 377 -15.04 6.34 -42.89
C SER A 377 -15.36 6.22 -41.42
N SER A 378 -16.46 6.80 -40.95
CA SER A 378 -16.91 6.62 -39.56
C SER A 378 -18.41 6.84 -39.42
N ALA A 379 -18.99 6.19 -38.41
CA ALA A 379 -20.35 6.44 -37.96
C ALA A 379 -20.37 6.39 -36.41
N SER A 380 -21.19 7.23 -35.79
CA SER A 380 -21.44 7.12 -34.34
C SER A 380 -22.92 7.37 -34.04
N ILE A 381 -23.38 6.70 -32.98
CA ILE A 381 -24.65 6.98 -32.35
C ILE A 381 -24.44 7.15 -30.88
N SER A 382 -24.98 8.21 -30.29
CA SER A 382 -24.83 8.50 -28.85
C SER A 382 -26.15 9.00 -28.25
N VAL A 383 -26.26 8.73 -26.94
CA VAL A 383 -27.32 9.26 -26.08
C VAL A 383 -26.61 9.93 -24.89
N ILE A 384 -26.98 11.15 -24.58
CA ILE A 384 -26.42 11.90 -23.47
C ILE A 384 -27.59 12.44 -22.63
N THR A 385 -27.56 12.11 -21.33
CA THR A 385 -28.51 12.65 -20.35
C THR A 385 -27.74 13.36 -19.23
N ARG A 386 -28.35 14.39 -18.64
CA ARG A 386 -27.73 15.19 -17.61
C ARG A 386 -28.63 15.29 -16.38
N GLN A 387 -28.02 15.11 -15.20
CA GLN A 387 -28.66 15.39 -13.93
C GLN A 387 -28.08 16.72 -13.40
N ASN A 388 -28.93 17.75 -13.30
CA ASN A 388 -28.52 19.03 -12.75
C ASN A 388 -28.37 18.94 -11.23
N LEU A 389 -27.28 19.49 -10.69
CA LEU A 389 -26.94 19.49 -9.26
C LEU A 389 -27.19 20.85 -8.57
N GLY A 390 -27.59 21.88 -9.33
CA GLY A 390 -27.79 23.21 -8.79
C GLY A 390 -28.92 23.97 -9.47
N SER A 391 -29.10 25.23 -9.07
CA SER A 391 -30.10 26.15 -9.61
C SER A 391 -29.72 26.80 -10.96
N GLY A 392 -28.66 26.30 -11.60
CA GLY A 392 -28.18 26.78 -12.90
C GLY A 392 -29.11 26.45 -14.06
N ILE A 393 -28.78 26.98 -15.25
CA ILE A 393 -29.51 26.66 -16.49
C ILE A 393 -29.33 25.15 -16.76
N ALA A 394 -30.46 24.44 -16.85
CA ALA A 394 -30.44 23.00 -17.15
C ALA A 394 -29.74 22.75 -18.50
N ALA A 395 -28.70 21.93 -18.48
CA ALA A 395 -28.06 21.48 -19.69
C ALA A 395 -28.99 20.51 -20.45
N TYR A 396 -29.06 20.65 -21.74
CA TYR A 396 -29.97 19.83 -22.58
C TYR A 396 -29.47 18.40 -22.71
N ASP A 397 -30.40 17.45 -22.69
CA ASP A 397 -30.14 16.08 -23.10
C ASP A 397 -30.03 15.98 -24.63
N GLN A 398 -29.23 15.02 -25.10
CA GLN A 398 -29.14 14.67 -26.53
C GLN A 398 -29.63 13.25 -26.74
N LEU A 399 -30.80 13.09 -27.39
CA LEU A 399 -31.55 11.84 -27.49
C LEU A 399 -32.15 11.63 -28.88
N PRO A 400 -31.71 10.70 -29.67
CA PRO A 400 -30.31 10.27 -29.90
C PRO A 400 -29.58 11.26 -30.80
N HIS A 401 -28.25 11.21 -30.82
CA HIS A 401 -27.41 11.94 -31.75
C HIS A 401 -26.64 10.96 -32.62
N ALA A 402 -26.79 11.06 -33.93
CA ALA A 402 -26.10 10.20 -34.89
C ALA A 402 -25.24 11.04 -35.83
N THR A 403 -23.99 10.58 -36.05
CA THR A 403 -23.07 11.18 -37.02
C THR A 403 -22.60 10.15 -38.02
N LEU A 404 -22.50 10.53 -39.29
CA LEU A 404 -21.92 9.76 -40.38
C LEU A 404 -20.87 10.60 -41.06
N SER A 405 -19.72 10.05 -41.34
CA SER A 405 -18.65 10.75 -42.05
C SER A 405 -18.08 9.86 -43.16
N GLY A 406 -17.86 10.46 -44.31
CA GLY A 406 -17.28 9.79 -45.47
C GLY A 406 -16.95 10.80 -46.54
N GLY A 407 -16.35 10.34 -47.61
CA GLY A 407 -16.01 11.16 -48.75
C GLY A 407 -15.99 10.36 -50.05
N MET A 408 -16.41 10.97 -51.13
CA MET A 408 -16.33 10.39 -52.48
C MET A 408 -15.66 11.39 -53.42
N SER A 409 -14.65 10.94 -54.15
CA SER A 409 -14.01 11.76 -55.20
C SER A 409 -14.87 11.68 -56.47
N LEU A 410 -15.42 12.81 -56.85
CA LEU A 410 -16.18 12.98 -58.10
C LEU A 410 -15.26 13.55 -59.18
N ASN A 411 -14.58 12.70 -59.94
CA ASN A 411 -13.65 12.99 -61.05
C ASN A 411 -12.17 13.21 -60.75
N GLN A 412 -11.34 12.96 -61.73
CA GLN A 412 -9.89 13.12 -61.73
C GLN A 412 -9.37 14.54 -61.49
N GLU A 413 -10.26 15.53 -61.40
CA GLU A 413 -9.94 16.90 -61.00
C GLU A 413 -10.50 17.20 -59.61
N GLN A 414 -9.89 16.61 -58.61
CA GLN A 414 -9.82 16.99 -57.20
C GLN A 414 -10.97 17.88 -56.64
N GLN A 415 -12.17 17.37 -56.52
CA GLN A 415 -13.14 17.90 -55.58
C GLN A 415 -13.63 16.78 -54.67
N LEU A 416 -13.17 16.79 -53.42
CA LEU A 416 -13.71 15.99 -52.33
C LEU A 416 -15.02 16.58 -51.85
N ILE A 417 -16.15 15.89 -52.01
CA ILE A 417 -17.39 16.22 -51.32
C ILE A 417 -17.36 15.48 -49.99
N SER A 418 -17.27 16.20 -48.87
CA SER A 418 -17.49 15.68 -47.53
C SER A 418 -18.94 15.90 -47.12
N ALA A 419 -19.62 14.86 -46.65
CA ALA A 419 -20.94 14.91 -46.06
C ALA A 419 -20.88 14.58 -44.56
#